data_a57d92383d357dc4cf227ffe3192c6e0
#
_entry.id   a57d92383d357dc4cf227ffe3192c6e0
#
_cell.length_a   1.000
_cell.length_b   1.000
_cell.length_c   1.000
_cell.angle_alpha   90.00
_cell.angle_beta   90.00
_cell.angle_gamma   90.00
#
_symmetry.space_group_name_H-M   'P 1'
#
loop_
_entity.id
_entity.type
_entity.pdbx_description
1 polymer ?
#
loop_
_entity_poly.entity_id
_entity_poly.type
_entity_poly.pdbx_seq_one_letter_code
_entity_poly.pdbx_strand_id
1 'polypeptide(L)'
;MLIRGEIMKLLRNISQVFLCCSIASFANAETVKIAIGHQSMCTDTYTAGIVVKELKLLEKYLPTEGKYKDIDFEVSWSDYSSGGPITNQMMANKLNFGVMGDYPLIVNGAKFQATDSLRTKYIAGTGYNLKGSGNAIVVPVASDIYGIDQLKGKDVSVPVGSAAWGMLLKAMQDNNISSSEYGLKNQSPAVGAANIAAGKIDAHGDFCPWSEIMEFRGTGRKIFDGSETNVPYLHGVVVREDFLDEYPEVAVAFVQAVYEAGDWIREDPVRAVDLMEKWTGVEKEVLYIYFSKGGHLTLDPTIKSEWVDALKLNHGVLVTEKSIPPLDFNEWITEDYLKAAYKGLGKDYDAEKSIMNDPAVSNKGLPMEIWHSREGISTYSSMSKFLSAVSEFRATGAKLNSTYVYDKETGLKLFGKTAFFVSTDDGFSTFLRKPDADAFASKTAGMVMDLEGALEVSEKLMKVSSL
;
A
#
# COMPACT_ATOMS: atom_id res chain seq x y z
N MET A 1 -84.38 -27.80 23.81
CA MET A 1 -83.75 -28.11 22.50
C MET A 1 -83.38 -26.88 21.69
N LEU A 2 -83.51 -25.67 22.21
CA LEU A 2 -83.25 -24.39 21.54
C LEU A 2 -81.92 -23.77 21.92
N ILE A 3 -81.20 -24.18 22.98
CA ILE A 3 -79.96 -23.59 23.46
C ILE A 3 -78.73 -24.20 22.75
N ARG A 4 -78.81 -25.39 22.14
CA ARG A 4 -77.70 -26.02 21.41
C ARG A 4 -77.48 -25.47 20.01
N GLY A 5 -78.46 -24.82 19.39
CA GLY A 5 -78.36 -24.27 18.02
C GLY A 5 -77.66 -22.93 17.98
N GLU A 6 -77.77 -22.11 19.00
CA GLU A 6 -77.18 -20.79 19.06
C GLU A 6 -75.63 -20.85 19.37
N ILE A 7 -75.20 -21.78 20.22
CA ILE A 7 -73.82 -21.98 20.56
C ILE A 7 -73.01 -22.51 19.35
N MET A 8 -73.64 -23.37 18.52
CA MET A 8 -72.98 -23.85 17.28
C MET A 8 -72.83 -22.79 16.19
N LYS A 9 -73.74 -21.81 16.12
CA LYS A 9 -73.64 -20.66 15.20
C LYS A 9 -72.59 -19.66 15.68
N LEU A 10 -72.50 -19.45 17.00
CA LEU A 10 -71.42 -18.56 17.57
C LEU A 10 -70.03 -19.14 17.37
N LEU A 11 -69.87 -20.45 17.57
CA LEU A 11 -68.53 -21.13 17.34
C LEU A 11 -68.16 -21.20 15.85
N ARG A 12 -69.11 -21.25 14.92
CA ARG A 12 -68.88 -21.24 13.47
C ARG A 12 -68.47 -19.85 12.96
N ASN A 13 -68.96 -18.77 13.55
CA ASN A 13 -68.58 -17.41 13.24
C ASN A 13 -67.23 -17.01 13.86
N ILE A 14 -66.85 -17.58 15.01
CA ILE A 14 -65.54 -17.39 15.62
C ILE A 14 -64.43 -18.12 14.82
N SER A 15 -64.69 -19.31 14.24
CA SER A 15 -63.74 -20.00 13.36
C SER A 15 -63.52 -19.31 12.03
N GLN A 16 -64.45 -18.48 11.52
CA GLN A 16 -64.23 -17.72 10.27
C GLN A 16 -63.47 -16.38 10.48
N VAL A 17 -63.50 -15.85 11.71
CA VAL A 17 -62.79 -14.60 12.02
C VAL A 17 -61.29 -14.87 12.37
N PHE A 18 -60.92 -16.10 12.74
CA PHE A 18 -59.52 -16.47 13.05
C PHE A 18 -58.71 -16.99 11.84
N LEU A 19 -59.33 -17.09 10.64
CA LEU A 19 -58.59 -17.55 9.44
C LEU A 19 -58.17 -16.40 8.50
N CYS A 20 -58.32 -15.13 8.95
CA CYS A 20 -57.75 -13.95 8.34
C CYS A 20 -56.61 -13.34 9.17
N CYS A 21 -56.01 -14.07 10.09
CA CYS A 21 -54.70 -13.72 10.62
C CYS A 21 -53.68 -14.00 9.53
N SER A 22 -53.40 -12.96 8.75
CA SER A 22 -52.22 -12.71 7.95
C SER A 22 -51.10 -13.70 8.30
N ILE A 23 -50.83 -14.61 7.39
CA ILE A 23 -49.46 -15.06 7.16
C ILE A 23 -48.74 -13.79 6.69
N ALA A 24 -48.31 -12.95 7.63
CA ALA A 24 -47.20 -12.08 7.40
C ALA A 24 -46.05 -13.07 7.12
N SER A 25 -45.84 -13.39 5.86
CA SER A 25 -44.56 -13.91 5.40
C SER A 25 -43.56 -12.86 5.88
N PHE A 26 -42.92 -13.15 6.99
CA PHE A 26 -41.61 -12.54 7.22
C PHE A 26 -40.78 -13.03 6.03
N ALA A 27 -40.74 -12.24 4.96
CA ALA A 27 -39.73 -12.36 3.98
C ALA A 27 -38.43 -12.21 4.81
N ASN A 28 -37.80 -13.32 5.12
CA ASN A 28 -36.43 -13.25 5.60
C ASN A 28 -35.68 -12.49 4.50
N ALA A 29 -35.18 -11.29 4.82
CA ALA A 29 -34.30 -10.58 3.95
C ALA A 29 -33.18 -11.55 3.57
N GLU A 30 -32.93 -11.68 2.29
CA GLU A 30 -31.78 -12.46 1.80
C GLU A 30 -30.48 -11.82 2.31
N THR A 31 -29.64 -12.60 2.99
CA THR A 31 -28.35 -12.08 3.48
C THR A 31 -27.27 -12.38 2.47
N VAL A 32 -26.68 -11.32 1.89
CA VAL A 32 -25.53 -11.41 1.00
C VAL A 32 -24.25 -11.12 1.79
N LYS A 33 -23.36 -12.11 1.84
CA LYS A 33 -22.08 -11.98 2.51
C LYS A 33 -21.03 -11.41 1.56
N ILE A 34 -20.41 -10.31 1.97
CA ILE A 34 -19.30 -9.66 1.29
C ILE A 34 -18.03 -9.91 2.12
N ALA A 35 -17.22 -10.87 1.70
CA ALA A 35 -16.01 -11.26 2.41
C ALA A 35 -14.77 -10.69 1.69
N ILE A 36 -13.99 -9.86 2.40
CA ILE A 36 -12.87 -9.09 1.85
C ILE A 36 -11.58 -9.48 2.56
N GLY A 37 -10.56 -9.86 1.77
CA GLY A 37 -9.19 -10.09 2.25
C GLY A 37 -8.34 -8.85 2.02
N HIS A 38 -7.67 -8.36 3.06
CA HIS A 38 -6.79 -7.19 2.99
C HIS A 38 -5.50 -7.39 3.80
N GLN A 39 -4.60 -6.41 3.75
CA GLN A 39 -3.33 -6.42 4.47
C GLN A 39 -3.22 -5.12 5.28
N SER A 40 -3.45 -5.20 6.61
CA SER A 40 -3.36 -4.04 7.51
C SER A 40 -1.93 -3.50 7.65
N MET A 41 -0.92 -4.31 7.29
CA MET A 41 0.50 -3.97 7.33
C MET A 41 1.08 -3.64 5.94
N CYS A 42 0.24 -3.31 4.94
CA CYS A 42 0.68 -2.87 3.62
C CYS A 42 0.00 -1.54 3.27
N THR A 43 0.74 -0.43 3.38
CA THR A 43 0.23 0.94 3.19
C THR A 43 -0.51 1.14 1.88
N ASP A 44 -0.02 0.56 0.82
CA ASP A 44 -0.53 0.76 -0.53
C ASP A 44 -1.88 0.07 -0.79
N THR A 45 -2.33 -0.77 0.16
CA THR A 45 -3.67 -1.38 0.15
C THR A 45 -4.69 -0.62 1.01
N TYR A 46 -4.30 0.44 1.73
CA TYR A 46 -5.12 1.07 2.77
C TYR A 46 -6.43 1.64 2.25
N THR A 47 -6.44 2.24 1.05
CA THR A 47 -7.65 2.81 0.45
C THR A 47 -8.73 1.78 0.11
N ALA A 48 -8.37 0.51 -0.09
CA ALA A 48 -9.32 -0.58 -0.31
C ALA A 48 -9.34 -1.58 0.86
N GLY A 49 -8.62 -1.31 1.93
CA GLY A 49 -8.51 -2.14 3.12
C GLY A 49 -8.91 -1.37 4.38
N ILE A 50 -7.90 -1.02 5.19
CA ILE A 50 -8.12 -0.49 6.54
C ILE A 50 -8.98 0.78 6.58
N VAL A 51 -8.83 1.71 5.62
CA VAL A 51 -9.59 2.96 5.61
C VAL A 51 -11.05 2.72 5.27
N VAL A 52 -11.33 1.94 4.21
CA VAL A 52 -12.72 1.57 3.86
C VAL A 52 -13.38 0.83 5.00
N LYS A 53 -12.67 -0.10 5.65
CA LYS A 53 -13.15 -0.87 6.79
C LYS A 53 -13.50 0.00 8.00
N GLU A 54 -12.55 0.80 8.48
CA GLU A 54 -12.70 1.55 9.73
C GLU A 54 -13.67 2.74 9.61
N LEU A 55 -13.78 3.32 8.41
CA LEU A 55 -14.74 4.38 8.11
C LEU A 55 -16.09 3.87 7.58
N LYS A 56 -16.24 2.55 7.39
CA LYS A 56 -17.44 1.90 6.84
C LYS A 56 -17.89 2.49 5.50
N LEU A 57 -16.91 2.79 4.63
CA LEU A 57 -17.20 3.46 3.37
C LEU A 57 -17.91 2.55 2.38
N LEU A 58 -17.66 1.23 2.41
CA LEU A 58 -18.38 0.29 1.56
C LEU A 58 -19.86 0.29 1.87
N GLU A 59 -20.22 0.21 3.15
CA GLU A 59 -21.62 0.19 3.62
C GLU A 59 -22.40 1.44 3.21
N LYS A 60 -21.70 2.59 3.08
CA LYS A 60 -22.29 3.86 2.60
C LYS A 60 -22.78 3.78 1.16
N TYR A 61 -22.10 3.01 0.30
CA TYR A 61 -22.35 2.94 -1.14
C TYR A 61 -23.11 1.69 -1.57
N LEU A 62 -23.34 0.72 -0.66
CA LEU A 62 -24.06 -0.50 -1.01
C LEU A 62 -25.44 -0.18 -1.60
N PRO A 63 -25.85 -0.89 -2.67
CA PRO A 63 -27.12 -0.63 -3.31
C PRO A 63 -28.31 -1.03 -2.41
N THR A 64 -29.34 -0.17 -2.39
CA THR A 64 -30.55 -0.36 -1.56
C THR A 64 -31.85 -0.39 -2.38
N GLU A 65 -31.73 -0.32 -3.72
CA GLU A 65 -32.89 -0.24 -4.62
C GLU A 65 -32.89 -1.40 -5.63
N GLY A 66 -33.98 -1.54 -6.36
CA GLY A 66 -34.15 -2.59 -7.37
C GLY A 66 -34.11 -3.99 -6.77
N LYS A 67 -33.27 -4.87 -7.31
CA LYS A 67 -33.09 -6.25 -6.81
C LYS A 67 -32.51 -6.31 -5.39
N TYR A 68 -31.92 -5.22 -4.90
CA TYR A 68 -31.27 -5.13 -3.59
C TYR A 68 -32.16 -4.63 -2.46
N LYS A 69 -33.42 -4.28 -2.74
CA LYS A 69 -34.32 -3.65 -1.78
C LYS A 69 -34.56 -4.48 -0.51
N ASP A 70 -34.60 -5.80 -0.66
CA ASP A 70 -34.86 -6.73 0.43
C ASP A 70 -33.61 -7.57 0.79
N ILE A 71 -32.42 -7.10 0.39
CA ILE A 71 -31.14 -7.73 0.71
C ILE A 71 -30.53 -7.07 1.94
N ASP A 72 -30.08 -7.90 2.88
CA ASP A 72 -29.23 -7.50 4.00
C ASP A 72 -27.78 -7.84 3.69
N PHE A 73 -26.88 -6.84 3.64
CA PHE A 73 -25.47 -7.03 3.35
C PHE A 73 -24.68 -7.23 4.63
N GLU A 74 -23.99 -8.36 4.74
CA GLU A 74 -23.03 -8.65 5.82
C GLU A 74 -21.59 -8.50 5.30
N VAL A 75 -20.94 -7.37 5.62
CA VAL A 75 -19.55 -7.10 5.24
C VAL A 75 -18.61 -7.68 6.28
N SER A 76 -17.68 -8.51 5.85
CA SER A 76 -16.66 -9.13 6.70
C SER A 76 -15.24 -8.90 6.16
N TRP A 77 -14.31 -8.62 7.05
CA TRP A 77 -12.92 -8.32 6.74
C TRP A 77 -11.98 -9.34 7.37
N SER A 78 -11.02 -9.83 6.58
CA SER A 78 -9.97 -10.74 7.05
C SER A 78 -8.60 -10.16 6.73
N ASP A 79 -7.73 -10.09 7.73
CA ASP A 79 -6.39 -9.54 7.61
C ASP A 79 -5.35 -10.63 7.33
N TYR A 80 -4.43 -10.36 6.42
CA TYR A 80 -3.39 -11.29 5.98
C TYR A 80 -2.03 -10.60 5.92
N SER A 81 -0.98 -11.37 6.20
CA SER A 81 0.39 -10.87 6.17
C SER A 81 0.95 -10.65 4.76
N SER A 82 0.30 -11.19 3.72
CA SER A 82 0.70 -11.05 2.30
C SER A 82 -0.43 -11.48 1.35
N GLY A 83 -0.30 -11.22 0.05
CA GLY A 83 -1.32 -11.53 -0.95
C GLY A 83 -1.51 -13.02 -1.26
N GLY A 84 -0.48 -13.86 -1.05
CA GLY A 84 -0.58 -15.29 -1.33
C GLY A 84 -1.69 -16.01 -0.54
N PRO A 85 -1.77 -15.85 0.78
CA PRO A 85 -2.89 -16.35 1.59
C PRO A 85 -4.26 -15.85 1.14
N ILE A 86 -4.40 -14.59 0.71
CA ILE A 86 -5.64 -14.03 0.18
C ILE A 86 -6.10 -14.83 -1.05
N THR A 87 -5.21 -15.06 -2.02
CA THR A 87 -5.48 -15.88 -3.20
C THR A 87 -5.98 -17.27 -2.83
N ASN A 88 -5.35 -17.93 -1.85
CA ASN A 88 -5.75 -19.26 -1.41
C ASN A 88 -7.16 -19.27 -0.78
N GLN A 89 -7.53 -18.24 0.00
CA GLN A 89 -8.86 -18.13 0.57
C GLN A 89 -9.93 -17.79 -0.49
N MET A 90 -9.60 -17.00 -1.50
CA MET A 90 -10.49 -16.76 -2.65
C MET A 90 -10.73 -18.05 -3.43
N MET A 91 -9.70 -18.86 -3.71
CA MET A 91 -9.84 -20.17 -4.35
C MET A 91 -10.67 -21.15 -3.51
N ALA A 92 -10.61 -21.05 -2.19
CA ALA A 92 -11.42 -21.85 -1.27
C ALA A 92 -12.86 -21.31 -1.09
N ASN A 93 -13.29 -20.33 -1.89
CA ASN A 93 -14.61 -19.67 -1.79
C ASN A 93 -14.91 -19.04 -0.42
N LYS A 94 -13.87 -18.53 0.25
CA LYS A 94 -14.01 -17.86 1.57
C LYS A 94 -13.92 -16.34 1.48
N LEU A 95 -13.45 -15.81 0.37
CA LEU A 95 -13.37 -14.38 0.09
C LEU A 95 -13.94 -14.09 -1.30
N ASN A 96 -14.70 -12.99 -1.40
CA ASN A 96 -15.19 -12.46 -2.67
C ASN A 96 -14.17 -11.48 -3.26
N PHE A 97 -13.60 -10.61 -2.43
CA PHE A 97 -12.62 -9.59 -2.80
C PHE A 97 -11.25 -9.87 -2.19
N GLY A 98 -10.20 -9.50 -2.92
CA GLY A 98 -8.82 -9.52 -2.45
C GLY A 98 -8.11 -8.21 -2.78
N VAL A 99 -7.40 -7.64 -1.81
CA VAL A 99 -6.61 -6.42 -1.97
C VAL A 99 -5.15 -6.75 -1.77
N MET A 100 -4.31 -6.53 -2.79
CA MET A 100 -2.92 -6.98 -2.76
C MET A 100 -2.03 -6.23 -3.76
N GLY A 101 -0.71 -6.42 -3.64
CA GLY A 101 0.28 -5.86 -4.57
C GLY A 101 0.32 -6.58 -5.92
N ASP A 102 1.07 -6.03 -6.85
CA ASP A 102 1.14 -6.42 -8.27
C ASP A 102 1.48 -7.91 -8.49
N TYR A 103 2.56 -8.42 -7.92
CA TYR A 103 2.92 -9.83 -8.09
C TYR A 103 1.86 -10.80 -7.53
N PRO A 104 1.35 -10.62 -6.30
CA PRO A 104 0.21 -11.40 -5.83
C PRO A 104 -1.05 -11.29 -6.69
N LEU A 105 -1.34 -10.10 -7.25
CA LEU A 105 -2.45 -9.89 -8.19
C LEU A 105 -2.29 -10.77 -9.44
N ILE A 106 -1.10 -10.76 -10.06
CA ILE A 106 -0.76 -11.58 -11.23
C ILE A 106 -0.87 -13.06 -10.89
N VAL A 107 -0.32 -13.49 -9.75
CA VAL A 107 -0.43 -14.87 -9.27
C VAL A 107 -1.88 -15.29 -9.07
N ASN A 108 -2.72 -14.39 -8.55
CA ASN A 108 -4.15 -14.61 -8.39
C ASN A 108 -4.81 -14.85 -9.77
N GLY A 109 -4.69 -13.91 -10.70
CA GLY A 109 -5.27 -14.02 -12.03
C GLY A 109 -4.84 -15.29 -12.75
N ALA A 110 -3.53 -15.58 -12.79
CA ALA A 110 -2.97 -16.75 -13.46
C ALA A 110 -3.46 -18.07 -12.86
N LYS A 111 -3.50 -18.21 -11.53
CA LYS A 111 -4.01 -19.41 -10.87
C LYS A 111 -5.49 -19.64 -11.13
N PHE A 112 -6.30 -18.57 -11.10
CA PHE A 112 -7.74 -18.66 -11.36
C PHE A 112 -8.02 -19.02 -12.83
N GLN A 113 -7.31 -18.42 -13.78
CA GLN A 113 -7.46 -18.80 -15.20
C GLN A 113 -6.98 -20.22 -15.51
N ALA A 114 -6.06 -20.77 -14.74
CA ALA A 114 -5.60 -22.15 -14.89
C ALA A 114 -6.60 -23.19 -14.35
N THR A 115 -7.71 -22.79 -13.73
CA THR A 115 -8.80 -23.68 -13.30
C THR A 115 -9.93 -23.70 -14.33
N ASP A 116 -10.73 -24.77 -14.37
CA ASP A 116 -11.80 -24.91 -15.37
C ASP A 116 -13.02 -24.02 -15.09
N SER A 117 -13.27 -23.64 -13.85
CA SER A 117 -14.54 -23.04 -13.43
C SER A 117 -14.44 -21.80 -12.57
N LEU A 118 -13.25 -21.36 -12.19
CA LEU A 118 -13.06 -20.20 -11.32
C LEU A 118 -12.34 -19.10 -12.07
N ARG A 119 -12.83 -17.88 -11.92
CA ARG A 119 -12.22 -16.67 -12.48
C ARG A 119 -12.18 -15.55 -11.44
N THR A 120 -11.26 -14.63 -11.63
CA THR A 120 -11.25 -13.33 -10.97
C THR A 120 -11.12 -12.24 -12.00
N LYS A 121 -11.55 -11.03 -11.62
CA LYS A 121 -11.32 -9.80 -12.39
C LYS A 121 -10.52 -8.81 -11.57
N TYR A 122 -9.55 -8.17 -12.18
CA TYR A 122 -8.90 -6.98 -11.65
C TYR A 122 -9.74 -5.76 -12.00
N ILE A 123 -10.28 -5.08 -10.99
CA ILE A 123 -11.35 -4.07 -11.16
C ILE A 123 -10.93 -2.65 -10.82
N ALA A 124 -9.88 -2.46 -10.00
CA ALA A 124 -9.40 -1.14 -9.60
C ALA A 124 -7.97 -1.19 -9.07
N GLY A 125 -7.21 -0.11 -9.24
CA GLY A 125 -6.04 0.20 -8.44
C GLY A 125 -6.40 0.68 -7.03
N THR A 126 -5.39 0.79 -6.16
CA THR A 126 -5.50 1.50 -4.87
C THR A 126 -4.49 2.63 -4.79
N GLY A 127 -3.39 2.47 -5.48
CA GLY A 127 -2.32 3.44 -5.62
C GLY A 127 -1.09 2.84 -6.30
N TYR A 128 -0.15 3.70 -6.58
CA TYR A 128 1.07 3.34 -7.29
C TYR A 128 2.28 4.19 -6.87
N ASN A 129 3.48 3.63 -7.08
CA ASN A 129 4.70 4.40 -7.26
C ASN A 129 5.24 4.19 -8.69
N LEU A 130 5.37 5.27 -9.45
CA LEU A 130 5.70 5.20 -10.88
C LEU A 130 7.05 4.54 -11.18
N LYS A 131 8.02 4.68 -10.28
CA LYS A 131 9.38 4.13 -10.45
C LYS A 131 9.55 2.77 -9.79
N GLY A 132 8.67 2.36 -8.88
CA GLY A 132 8.73 1.07 -8.21
C GLY A 132 9.14 1.10 -6.74
N SER A 133 9.31 2.29 -6.13
CA SER A 133 9.56 2.41 -4.69
C SER A 133 8.37 1.88 -3.87
N GLY A 134 8.68 1.40 -2.65
CA GLY A 134 7.74 0.71 -1.77
C GLY A 134 8.12 -0.76 -1.52
N ASN A 135 8.94 -1.34 -2.41
CA ASN A 135 9.70 -2.57 -2.15
C ASN A 135 11.16 -2.22 -1.93
N ALA A 136 11.85 -2.93 -1.05
CA ALA A 136 13.27 -2.66 -0.80
C ALA A 136 14.02 -3.91 -0.34
N ILE A 137 15.36 -3.88 -0.43
CA ILE A 137 16.25 -4.82 0.24
C ILE A 137 16.93 -4.08 1.38
N VAL A 138 16.77 -4.60 2.59
CA VAL A 138 17.25 -4.02 3.84
C VAL A 138 18.32 -4.94 4.45
N VAL A 139 19.37 -4.34 4.98
CA VAL A 139 20.42 -5.01 5.77
C VAL A 139 20.41 -4.48 7.20
N PRO A 140 21.00 -5.19 8.18
CA PRO A 140 21.19 -4.63 9.52
C PRO A 140 21.90 -3.26 9.45
N VAL A 141 21.52 -2.32 10.30
CA VAL A 141 22.07 -0.95 10.27
C VAL A 141 23.59 -0.92 10.36
N ALA A 142 24.21 -1.85 11.08
CA ALA A 142 25.65 -1.96 11.24
C ALA A 142 26.35 -2.77 10.13
N SER A 143 25.62 -3.22 9.10
CA SER A 143 26.17 -4.00 7.99
C SER A 143 27.10 -3.15 7.11
N ASP A 144 28.15 -3.75 6.59
CA ASP A 144 29.06 -3.19 5.59
C ASP A 144 28.59 -3.41 4.13
N ILE A 145 27.42 -4.03 3.92
CA ILE A 145 26.81 -4.24 2.62
C ILE A 145 26.11 -2.95 2.19
N TYR A 146 26.47 -2.40 1.03
CA TYR A 146 25.92 -1.16 0.47
C TYR A 146 25.31 -1.32 -0.93
N GLY A 147 25.43 -2.50 -1.54
CA GLY A 147 24.92 -2.78 -2.87
C GLY A 147 24.47 -4.23 -3.03
N ILE A 148 23.65 -4.47 -4.04
CA ILE A 148 23.04 -5.77 -4.32
C ILE A 148 24.10 -6.82 -4.75
N ASP A 149 25.15 -6.40 -5.40
CA ASP A 149 26.29 -7.24 -5.82
C ASP A 149 27.02 -7.92 -4.65
N GLN A 150 26.97 -7.29 -3.48
CA GLN A 150 27.56 -7.82 -2.25
C GLN A 150 26.71 -8.91 -1.57
N LEU A 151 25.50 -9.21 -2.11
CA LEU A 151 24.62 -10.27 -1.60
C LEU A 151 25.02 -11.68 -2.06
N LYS A 152 26.01 -11.81 -2.95
CA LYS A 152 26.54 -13.12 -3.36
C LYS A 152 27.11 -13.88 -2.15
N GLY A 153 26.63 -15.12 -1.98
CA GLY A 153 27.00 -15.97 -0.84
C GLY A 153 26.36 -15.59 0.48
N LYS A 154 25.42 -14.63 0.51
CA LYS A 154 24.73 -14.16 1.71
C LYS A 154 23.39 -14.82 1.90
N ASP A 155 22.89 -14.82 3.15
CA ASP A 155 21.55 -15.24 3.50
C ASP A 155 20.56 -14.08 3.26
N VAL A 156 19.73 -14.23 2.25
CA VAL A 156 18.69 -13.25 1.88
C VAL A 156 17.31 -13.83 2.15
N SER A 157 16.52 -13.19 2.96
CA SER A 157 15.11 -13.60 3.17
C SER A 157 14.13 -12.71 2.45
N VAL A 158 12.95 -13.24 2.14
CA VAL A 158 11.83 -12.53 1.52
C VAL A 158 10.53 -13.29 1.76
N PRO A 159 9.37 -12.65 1.86
CA PRO A 159 8.08 -13.35 1.84
C PRO A 159 7.80 -13.87 0.42
N VAL A 160 8.11 -15.13 0.16
CA VAL A 160 7.94 -15.74 -1.18
C VAL A 160 6.49 -15.64 -1.64
N GLY A 161 6.29 -15.19 -2.88
CA GLY A 161 4.97 -14.91 -3.48
C GLY A 161 4.43 -13.52 -3.18
N SER A 162 5.21 -12.64 -2.54
CA SER A 162 4.90 -11.22 -2.34
C SER A 162 5.43 -10.35 -3.47
N ALA A 163 5.04 -9.07 -3.49
CA ALA A 163 5.63 -8.07 -4.38
C ALA A 163 7.15 -7.92 -4.18
N ALA A 164 7.61 -7.93 -2.93
CA ALA A 164 9.04 -7.87 -2.62
C ALA A 164 9.84 -9.07 -3.17
N TRP A 165 9.23 -10.24 -3.20
CA TRP A 165 9.87 -11.41 -3.84
C TRP A 165 10.04 -11.20 -5.34
N GLY A 166 9.01 -10.71 -6.02
CA GLY A 166 9.11 -10.40 -7.44
C GLY A 166 10.12 -9.30 -7.73
N MET A 167 10.13 -8.23 -6.93
CA MET A 167 11.16 -7.18 -7.01
C MET A 167 12.57 -7.76 -6.81
N LEU A 168 12.78 -8.63 -5.81
CA LEU A 168 14.07 -9.28 -5.58
C LEU A 168 14.51 -10.10 -6.81
N LEU A 169 13.61 -10.90 -7.39
CA LEU A 169 13.93 -11.65 -8.61
C LEU A 169 14.34 -10.73 -9.75
N LYS A 170 13.59 -9.67 -10.00
CA LYS A 170 13.90 -8.66 -11.02
C LYS A 170 15.24 -7.99 -10.75
N ALA A 171 15.48 -7.55 -9.52
CA ALA A 171 16.72 -6.90 -9.11
C ALA A 171 17.94 -7.82 -9.31
N MET A 172 17.82 -9.10 -8.96
CA MET A 172 18.88 -10.08 -9.17
C MET A 172 19.13 -10.33 -10.66
N GLN A 173 18.07 -10.47 -11.49
CA GLN A 173 18.19 -10.61 -12.94
C GLN A 173 18.91 -9.41 -13.57
N ASP A 174 18.52 -8.19 -13.22
CA ASP A 174 19.12 -6.95 -13.75
C ASP A 174 20.60 -6.82 -13.41
N ASN A 175 21.01 -7.38 -12.28
CA ASN A 175 22.40 -7.38 -11.81
C ASN A 175 23.17 -8.67 -12.16
N ASN A 176 22.61 -9.54 -13.02
CA ASN A 176 23.20 -10.82 -13.42
C ASN A 176 23.59 -11.72 -12.24
N ILE A 177 22.77 -11.74 -11.19
CA ILE A 177 22.92 -12.60 -10.01
C ILE A 177 21.93 -13.76 -10.11
N SER A 178 22.45 -14.97 -10.20
CA SER A 178 21.62 -16.18 -10.22
C SER A 178 21.03 -16.49 -8.84
N SER A 179 19.84 -17.09 -8.80
CA SER A 179 19.23 -17.56 -7.56
C SER A 179 20.05 -18.59 -6.78
N SER A 180 21.03 -19.24 -7.43
CA SER A 180 21.98 -20.15 -6.78
C SER A 180 23.17 -19.44 -6.10
N GLU A 181 23.35 -18.15 -6.33
CA GLU A 181 24.46 -17.37 -5.80
C GLU A 181 24.19 -16.74 -4.43
N TYR A 182 22.97 -16.87 -3.88
CA TYR A 182 22.59 -16.43 -2.53
C TYR A 182 21.66 -17.44 -1.85
N GLY A 183 21.67 -17.43 -0.52
CA GLY A 183 20.85 -18.33 0.30
C GLY A 183 19.44 -17.76 0.51
N LEU A 184 18.49 -18.04 -0.44
CA LEU A 184 17.12 -17.55 -0.31
C LEU A 184 16.38 -18.28 0.84
N LYS A 185 15.78 -17.49 1.74
CA LYS A 185 14.95 -17.97 2.87
C LYS A 185 13.56 -17.36 2.77
N ASN A 186 12.52 -18.21 2.87
CA ASN A 186 11.14 -17.74 2.94
C ASN A 186 10.81 -17.34 4.38
N GLN A 187 10.60 -16.05 4.61
CA GLN A 187 10.20 -15.51 5.91
C GLN A 187 9.08 -14.49 5.73
N SER A 188 8.13 -14.45 6.66
CA SER A 188 7.12 -13.39 6.68
C SER A 188 7.76 -12.04 7.01
N PRO A 189 7.14 -10.91 6.64
CA PRO A 189 7.66 -9.57 6.90
C PRO A 189 8.13 -9.35 8.34
N ALA A 190 7.27 -9.65 9.31
CA ALA A 190 7.59 -9.47 10.73
C ALA A 190 8.77 -10.32 11.20
N VAL A 191 8.89 -11.57 10.68
CA VAL A 191 10.01 -12.47 11.03
C VAL A 191 11.30 -11.98 10.40
N GLY A 192 11.26 -11.54 9.13
CA GLY A 192 12.42 -10.96 8.45
C GLY A 192 12.92 -9.70 9.14
N ALA A 193 12.03 -8.76 9.45
CA ALA A 193 12.38 -7.53 10.17
C ALA A 193 12.99 -7.82 11.56
N ALA A 194 12.44 -8.80 12.30
CA ALA A 194 13.01 -9.20 13.58
C ALA A 194 14.41 -9.84 13.43
N ASN A 195 14.65 -10.60 12.38
CA ASN A 195 15.95 -11.21 12.11
C ASN A 195 16.99 -10.18 11.64
N ILE A 196 16.60 -9.16 10.87
CA ILE A 196 17.45 -8.00 10.55
C ILE A 196 17.85 -7.28 11.84
N ALA A 197 16.88 -6.95 12.72
CA ALA A 197 17.14 -6.27 13.97
C ALA A 197 18.09 -7.07 14.89
N ALA A 198 18.03 -8.40 14.84
CA ALA A 198 18.87 -9.31 15.62
C ALA A 198 20.19 -9.68 14.93
N GLY A 199 20.46 -9.22 13.70
CA GLY A 199 21.65 -9.59 12.93
C GLY A 199 21.74 -11.08 12.58
N LYS A 200 20.60 -11.77 12.44
CA LYS A 200 20.53 -13.22 12.17
C LYS A 200 20.47 -13.56 10.69
N ILE A 201 20.25 -12.61 9.84
CA ILE A 201 20.32 -12.72 8.38
C ILE A 201 21.07 -11.51 7.81
N ASP A 202 21.65 -11.69 6.64
CA ASP A 202 22.44 -10.63 5.99
C ASP A 202 21.56 -9.58 5.34
N ALA A 203 20.44 -9.99 4.70
CA ALA A 203 19.49 -9.09 4.06
C ALA A 203 18.06 -9.62 4.10
N HIS A 204 17.09 -8.70 4.01
CA HIS A 204 15.67 -9.00 3.89
C HIS A 204 15.04 -8.14 2.81
N GLY A 205 14.42 -8.78 1.81
CA GLY A 205 13.55 -8.10 0.86
C GLY A 205 12.14 -7.97 1.45
N ASP A 206 11.60 -6.76 1.49
CA ASP A 206 10.23 -6.55 2.00
C ASP A 206 9.50 -5.44 1.24
N PHE A 207 8.20 -5.40 1.41
CA PHE A 207 7.28 -4.43 0.81
C PHE A 207 6.83 -3.37 1.84
N CYS A 208 6.16 -2.34 1.34
CA CYS A 208 5.64 -1.21 2.13
C CYS A 208 4.80 -1.64 3.35
N PRO A 209 5.00 -1.06 4.54
CA PRO A 209 6.01 -0.07 4.93
C PRO A 209 7.19 -0.68 5.73
N TRP A 210 7.48 -1.96 5.56
CA TRP A 210 8.41 -2.69 6.43
C TRP A 210 9.85 -2.16 6.39
N SER A 211 10.32 -1.74 5.21
CA SER A 211 11.64 -1.11 5.10
C SER A 211 11.71 0.20 5.87
N GLU A 212 10.69 1.04 5.77
CA GLU A 212 10.60 2.32 6.48
C GLU A 212 10.43 2.13 8.00
N ILE A 213 9.71 1.07 8.42
CA ILE A 213 9.64 0.67 9.84
C ILE A 213 11.04 0.34 10.37
N MET A 214 11.80 -0.47 9.65
CA MET A 214 13.17 -0.84 10.06
C MET A 214 14.09 0.37 10.09
N GLU A 215 14.01 1.27 9.12
CA GLU A 215 14.75 2.54 9.09
C GLU A 215 14.34 3.46 10.24
N PHE A 216 13.03 3.65 10.46
CA PHE A 216 12.51 4.50 11.54
C PHE A 216 12.94 4.00 12.92
N ARG A 217 12.92 2.68 13.14
CA ARG A 217 13.36 2.06 14.39
C ARG A 217 14.89 1.96 14.52
N GLY A 218 15.65 2.27 13.46
CA GLY A 218 17.11 2.21 13.45
C GLY A 218 17.66 0.78 13.49
N THR A 219 16.89 -0.19 13.02
CA THR A 219 17.28 -1.62 13.01
C THR A 219 17.81 -2.08 11.66
N GLY A 220 17.44 -1.39 10.59
CA GLY A 220 17.84 -1.73 9.23
C GLY A 220 18.11 -0.49 8.39
N ARG A 221 18.79 -0.71 7.26
CA ARG A 221 19.16 0.29 6.26
C ARG A 221 18.92 -0.30 4.86
N LYS A 222 18.29 0.46 3.98
CA LYS A 222 18.12 0.07 2.57
C LYS A 222 19.45 0.04 1.84
N ILE A 223 19.63 -0.99 1.01
CA ILE A 223 20.72 -1.10 0.06
C ILE A 223 20.24 -1.14 -1.38
N PHE A 224 18.95 -1.41 -1.57
CA PHE A 224 18.25 -1.41 -2.84
C PHE A 224 16.82 -0.93 -2.61
N ASP A 225 16.36 -0.01 -3.43
CA ASP A 225 14.97 0.44 -3.49
C ASP A 225 14.34 -0.03 -4.80
N GLY A 226 13.07 -0.41 -4.77
CA GLY A 226 12.36 -0.88 -5.96
C GLY A 226 12.38 0.12 -7.12
N SER A 227 12.59 1.42 -6.85
CA SER A 227 12.75 2.45 -7.89
C SER A 227 13.93 2.21 -8.84
N GLU A 228 14.91 1.42 -8.42
CA GLU A 228 16.04 1.03 -9.26
C GLU A 228 15.64 0.08 -10.41
N THR A 229 14.52 -0.64 -10.25
CA THR A 229 13.98 -1.47 -11.34
C THR A 229 13.33 -0.64 -12.44
N ASN A 230 12.96 0.61 -12.13
CA ASN A 230 12.21 1.52 -12.99
C ASN A 230 10.93 0.88 -13.58
N VAL A 231 10.28 0.03 -12.79
CA VAL A 231 9.01 -0.61 -13.11
C VAL A 231 7.98 -0.14 -12.10
N PRO A 232 6.83 0.38 -12.53
CA PRO A 232 5.78 0.83 -11.61
C PRO A 232 5.40 -0.24 -10.60
N TYR A 233 5.33 0.13 -9.33
CA TYR A 233 4.82 -0.70 -8.25
C TYR A 233 3.35 -0.37 -8.03
N LEU A 234 2.50 -1.37 -8.11
CA LEU A 234 1.05 -1.22 -8.15
C LEU A 234 0.38 -2.06 -7.07
N HIS A 235 -0.77 -1.57 -6.62
CA HIS A 235 -1.68 -2.34 -5.77
C HIS A 235 -3.09 -2.24 -6.32
N GLY A 236 -3.93 -3.20 -5.98
CA GLY A 236 -5.30 -3.15 -6.45
C GLY A 236 -6.20 -4.23 -5.91
N VAL A 237 -7.39 -4.27 -6.50
CA VAL A 237 -8.53 -5.07 -6.08
C VAL A 237 -8.86 -6.10 -7.14
N VAL A 238 -8.87 -7.36 -6.72
CA VAL A 238 -9.45 -8.46 -7.49
C VAL A 238 -10.73 -8.95 -6.84
N VAL A 239 -11.67 -9.40 -7.67
CA VAL A 239 -12.94 -9.93 -7.20
C VAL A 239 -13.26 -11.21 -7.98
N ARG A 240 -13.95 -12.17 -7.35
CA ARG A 240 -14.41 -13.39 -7.99
C ARG A 240 -15.49 -13.07 -9.01
N GLU A 241 -15.38 -13.64 -10.20
CA GLU A 241 -16.30 -13.38 -11.31
C GLU A 241 -17.73 -13.87 -11.02
N ASP A 242 -17.88 -15.01 -10.36
CA ASP A 242 -19.19 -15.51 -9.93
C ASP A 242 -19.93 -14.55 -8.99
N PHE A 243 -19.20 -13.85 -8.11
CA PHE A 243 -19.78 -12.81 -7.26
C PHE A 243 -20.12 -11.54 -8.07
N LEU A 244 -19.28 -11.18 -9.05
CA LEU A 244 -19.54 -10.04 -9.94
C LEU A 244 -20.78 -10.25 -10.81
N ASP A 245 -20.97 -11.46 -11.32
CA ASP A 245 -22.14 -11.81 -12.17
C ASP A 245 -23.45 -11.66 -11.39
N GLU A 246 -23.43 -11.98 -10.11
CA GLU A 246 -24.61 -11.92 -9.25
C GLU A 246 -24.83 -10.52 -8.64
N TYR A 247 -23.74 -9.84 -8.21
CA TYR A 247 -23.80 -8.56 -7.47
C TYR A 247 -22.88 -7.49 -8.06
N PRO A 248 -23.01 -7.12 -9.35
CA PRO A 248 -22.10 -6.17 -10.02
C PRO A 248 -22.09 -4.78 -9.38
N GLU A 249 -23.24 -4.33 -8.83
CA GLU A 249 -23.35 -3.01 -8.19
C GLU A 249 -22.57 -2.95 -6.85
N VAL A 250 -22.33 -4.10 -6.20
CA VAL A 250 -21.44 -4.15 -5.00
C VAL A 250 -20.00 -3.85 -5.39
N ALA A 251 -19.54 -4.29 -6.57
CA ALA A 251 -18.21 -3.94 -7.07
C ALA A 251 -18.09 -2.43 -7.38
N VAL A 252 -19.15 -1.84 -7.96
CA VAL A 252 -19.21 -0.39 -8.17
C VAL A 252 -19.13 0.36 -6.83
N ALA A 253 -19.92 -0.08 -5.83
CA ALA A 253 -19.91 0.48 -4.48
C ALA A 253 -18.51 0.39 -3.83
N PHE A 254 -17.83 -0.75 -4.01
CA PHE A 254 -16.47 -0.94 -3.48
C PHE A 254 -15.47 0.05 -4.11
N VAL A 255 -15.52 0.26 -5.42
CA VAL A 255 -14.67 1.23 -6.12
C VAL A 255 -14.97 2.67 -5.68
N GLN A 256 -16.25 3.02 -5.46
CA GLN A 256 -16.63 4.33 -4.91
C GLN A 256 -16.06 4.55 -3.50
N ALA A 257 -16.07 3.51 -2.66
CA ALA A 257 -15.49 3.54 -1.33
C ALA A 257 -13.95 3.72 -1.39
N VAL A 258 -13.27 3.04 -2.32
CA VAL A 258 -11.82 3.21 -2.55
C VAL A 258 -11.48 4.64 -2.96
N TYR A 259 -12.26 5.22 -3.86
CA TYR A 259 -12.08 6.61 -4.30
C TYR A 259 -12.22 7.58 -3.12
N GLU A 260 -13.30 7.47 -2.35
CA GLU A 260 -13.56 8.34 -1.18
C GLU A 260 -12.48 8.17 -0.10
N ALA A 261 -11.97 6.95 0.12
CA ALA A 261 -10.88 6.69 1.04
C ALA A 261 -9.61 7.46 0.64
N GLY A 262 -9.31 7.54 -0.66
CA GLY A 262 -8.21 8.34 -1.21
C GLY A 262 -8.41 9.83 -0.97
N ASP A 263 -9.62 10.36 -1.21
CA ASP A 263 -9.95 11.77 -0.95
C ASP A 263 -9.82 12.10 0.55
N TRP A 264 -10.34 11.24 1.42
CA TRP A 264 -10.24 11.41 2.87
C TRP A 264 -8.80 11.49 3.38
N ILE A 265 -7.88 10.68 2.82
CA ILE A 265 -6.45 10.74 3.15
C ILE A 265 -5.85 12.06 2.67
N ARG A 266 -6.15 12.48 1.43
CA ARG A 266 -5.59 13.70 0.82
C ARG A 266 -6.06 14.97 1.48
N GLU A 267 -7.27 14.99 2.05
CA GLU A 267 -7.85 16.15 2.72
C GLU A 267 -7.03 16.56 3.96
N ASP A 268 -6.63 15.61 4.80
CA ASP A 268 -5.80 15.87 5.99
C ASP A 268 -4.88 14.67 6.27
N PRO A 269 -3.71 14.59 5.61
CA PRO A 269 -2.78 13.48 5.78
C PRO A 269 -2.28 13.29 7.22
N VAL A 270 -2.14 14.36 7.98
CA VAL A 270 -1.66 14.29 9.39
C VAL A 270 -2.69 13.60 10.26
N ARG A 271 -3.96 14.00 10.16
CA ARG A 271 -5.07 13.34 10.84
C ARG A 271 -5.24 11.91 10.38
N ALA A 272 -5.11 11.67 9.08
CA ALA A 272 -5.25 10.34 8.49
C ALA A 272 -4.22 9.36 9.08
N VAL A 273 -2.93 9.72 9.10
CA VAL A 273 -1.89 8.84 9.65
C VAL A 273 -1.99 8.65 11.17
N ASP A 274 -2.48 9.65 11.92
CA ASP A 274 -2.74 9.54 13.36
C ASP A 274 -3.85 8.52 13.68
N LEU A 275 -4.87 8.43 12.82
CA LEU A 275 -5.92 7.41 12.93
C LEU A 275 -5.44 6.04 12.44
N MET A 276 -4.70 5.99 11.32
CA MET A 276 -4.14 4.75 10.80
C MET A 276 -3.17 4.09 11.78
N GLU A 277 -2.34 4.87 12.50
CA GLU A 277 -1.49 4.34 13.57
C GLU A 277 -2.31 3.62 14.64
N LYS A 278 -3.46 4.19 15.05
CA LYS A 278 -4.36 3.57 16.03
C LYS A 278 -4.99 2.28 15.52
N TRP A 279 -5.26 2.20 14.20
CA TRP A 279 -5.91 1.04 13.58
C TRP A 279 -4.92 -0.09 13.27
N THR A 280 -3.66 0.23 12.96
CA THR A 280 -2.68 -0.73 12.45
C THR A 280 -1.49 -0.98 13.38
N GLY A 281 -1.18 -0.02 14.24
CA GLY A 281 0.03 -0.03 15.07
C GLY A 281 1.32 0.35 14.33
N VAL A 282 1.21 0.74 13.04
CA VAL A 282 2.34 1.31 12.29
C VAL A 282 2.53 2.76 12.73
N GLU A 283 3.77 3.15 13.03
CA GLU A 283 4.10 4.50 13.50
C GLU A 283 3.65 5.56 12.47
N LYS A 284 2.96 6.57 12.92
CA LYS A 284 2.44 7.64 12.05
C LYS A 284 3.53 8.36 11.27
N GLU A 285 4.73 8.44 11.81
CA GLU A 285 5.89 9.01 11.14
C GLU A 285 6.31 8.17 9.91
N VAL A 286 6.13 6.85 9.99
CA VAL A 286 6.32 5.93 8.86
C VAL A 286 5.19 6.10 7.84
N LEU A 287 3.94 6.12 8.30
CA LEU A 287 2.77 6.31 7.42
C LEU A 287 2.83 7.65 6.67
N TYR A 288 3.37 8.69 7.31
CA TYR A 288 3.51 10.01 6.70
C TYR A 288 4.44 10.04 5.48
N ILE A 289 5.46 9.17 5.43
CA ILE A 289 6.30 9.00 4.23
C ILE A 289 5.46 8.58 3.02
N TYR A 290 4.39 7.81 3.23
CA TYR A 290 3.54 7.31 2.14
C TYR A 290 2.44 8.30 1.77
N PHE A 291 1.72 8.82 2.75
CA PHE A 291 0.44 9.51 2.55
C PHE A 291 0.51 11.04 2.55
N SER A 292 1.64 11.63 2.92
CA SER A 292 1.81 13.07 2.91
C SER A 292 2.04 13.62 1.51
N LYS A 293 1.96 14.95 1.36
CA LYS A 293 2.36 15.61 0.11
C LYS A 293 3.80 15.25 -0.24
N GLY A 294 4.03 14.81 -1.45
CA GLY A 294 5.33 14.33 -1.91
C GLY A 294 5.73 12.97 -1.33
N GLY A 295 4.79 12.22 -0.77
CA GLY A 295 5.02 10.87 -0.27
C GLY A 295 5.25 9.83 -1.37
N HIS A 296 5.53 8.61 -0.95
CA HIS A 296 5.89 7.51 -1.86
C HIS A 296 4.73 7.00 -2.68
N LEU A 297 3.49 7.12 -2.18
CA LEU A 297 2.30 6.55 -2.78
C LEU A 297 1.43 7.61 -3.44
N THR A 298 1.14 7.44 -4.71
CA THR A 298 0.07 8.16 -5.39
C THR A 298 -1.22 7.36 -5.29
N LEU A 299 -2.21 7.86 -4.55
CA LEU A 299 -3.53 7.24 -4.40
C LEU A 299 -4.32 7.43 -5.68
N ASP A 300 -4.60 6.34 -6.40
CA ASP A 300 -5.26 6.37 -7.70
C ASP A 300 -5.91 5.02 -8.00
N PRO A 301 -7.24 4.94 -8.07
CA PRO A 301 -7.93 3.70 -8.40
C PRO A 301 -7.96 3.38 -9.90
N THR A 302 -7.52 4.28 -10.79
CA THR A 302 -7.60 4.06 -12.24
C THR A 302 -6.67 2.95 -12.73
N ILE A 303 -7.02 2.35 -13.87
CA ILE A 303 -6.19 1.35 -14.55
C ILE A 303 -5.63 1.99 -15.83
N LYS A 304 -4.33 2.28 -15.84
CA LYS A 304 -3.62 2.91 -16.96
C LYS A 304 -2.98 1.84 -17.85
N SER A 305 -2.72 2.17 -19.12
CA SER A 305 -1.98 1.28 -20.04
C SER A 305 -0.61 0.89 -19.48
N GLU A 306 0.08 1.84 -18.86
CA GLU A 306 1.39 1.66 -18.23
C GLU A 306 1.35 0.65 -17.07
N TRP A 307 0.22 0.60 -16.35
CA TRP A 307 0.01 -0.42 -15.30
C TRP A 307 -0.12 -1.82 -15.91
N VAL A 308 -0.87 -1.95 -17.00
CA VAL A 308 -1.02 -3.23 -17.71
C VAL A 308 0.32 -3.70 -18.26
N ASP A 309 1.14 -2.80 -18.80
CA ASP A 309 2.47 -3.13 -19.31
C ASP A 309 3.43 -3.53 -18.18
N ALA A 310 3.39 -2.84 -17.03
CA ALA A 310 4.15 -3.23 -15.84
C ALA A 310 3.74 -4.62 -15.32
N LEU A 311 2.44 -4.90 -15.25
CA LEU A 311 1.92 -6.22 -14.84
C LEU A 311 2.36 -7.33 -15.82
N LYS A 312 2.36 -7.07 -17.14
CA LYS A 312 2.86 -8.02 -18.15
C LYS A 312 4.36 -8.28 -18.00
N LEU A 313 5.15 -7.23 -17.74
CA LEU A 313 6.59 -7.38 -17.49
C LEU A 313 6.83 -8.23 -16.23
N ASN A 314 6.17 -7.93 -15.13
CA ASN A 314 6.27 -8.68 -13.88
C ASN A 314 5.79 -10.13 -14.03
N HIS A 315 4.75 -10.38 -14.84
CA HIS A 315 4.34 -11.73 -15.21
C HIS A 315 5.45 -12.48 -15.94
N GLY A 316 6.15 -11.83 -16.88
CA GLY A 316 7.30 -12.39 -17.59
C GLY A 316 8.42 -12.83 -16.64
N VAL A 317 8.72 -12.06 -15.58
CA VAL A 317 9.68 -12.44 -14.54
C VAL A 317 9.25 -13.76 -13.87
N LEU A 318 7.99 -13.87 -13.45
CA LEU A 318 7.48 -15.08 -12.78
C LEU A 318 7.42 -16.31 -13.71
N VAL A 319 7.09 -16.12 -14.98
CA VAL A 319 7.08 -17.21 -15.97
C VAL A 319 8.50 -17.72 -16.23
N THR A 320 9.48 -16.84 -16.32
CA THR A 320 10.90 -17.21 -16.47
C THR A 320 11.37 -18.09 -15.30
N GLU A 321 10.95 -17.77 -14.09
CA GLU A 321 11.20 -18.58 -12.90
C GLU A 321 10.31 -19.85 -12.80
N LYS A 322 9.48 -20.12 -13.82
CA LYS A 322 8.51 -21.25 -13.84
C LYS A 322 7.58 -21.26 -12.61
N SER A 323 7.27 -20.11 -12.09
CA SER A 323 6.54 -19.96 -10.83
C SER A 323 5.03 -19.91 -11.00
N ILE A 324 4.53 -19.51 -12.19
CA ILE A 324 3.10 -19.37 -12.46
C ILE A 324 2.74 -19.77 -13.91
N PRO A 325 1.46 -20.17 -14.16
CA PRO A 325 0.93 -20.38 -15.49
C PRO A 325 0.77 -19.06 -16.27
N PRO A 326 0.48 -19.13 -17.60
CA PRO A 326 0.12 -17.95 -18.38
C PRO A 326 -1.11 -17.22 -17.84
N LEU A 327 -1.21 -15.91 -18.13
CA LEU A 327 -2.34 -15.06 -17.81
C LEU A 327 -2.77 -14.26 -19.04
N ASP A 328 -4.04 -14.35 -19.42
CA ASP A 328 -4.65 -13.44 -20.39
C ASP A 328 -5.12 -12.18 -19.66
N PHE A 329 -4.38 -11.10 -19.83
CA PHE A 329 -4.67 -9.82 -19.21
C PHE A 329 -5.93 -9.16 -19.76
N ASN A 330 -6.31 -9.40 -21.03
CA ASN A 330 -7.50 -8.82 -21.64
C ASN A 330 -8.78 -9.45 -21.06
N GLU A 331 -8.72 -10.74 -20.74
CA GLU A 331 -9.82 -11.43 -20.05
C GLU A 331 -9.88 -11.02 -18.57
N TRP A 332 -8.73 -10.80 -17.93
CA TRP A 332 -8.65 -10.59 -16.48
C TRP A 332 -8.98 -9.17 -16.03
N ILE A 333 -8.60 -8.15 -16.80
CA ILE A 333 -8.76 -6.73 -16.44
C ILE A 333 -10.09 -6.20 -17.00
N THR A 334 -10.84 -5.47 -16.17
CA THR A 334 -12.04 -4.73 -16.60
C THR A 334 -12.10 -3.35 -15.98
N GLU A 335 -12.44 -2.34 -16.78
CA GLU A 335 -12.64 -0.96 -16.34
C GLU A 335 -14.13 -0.60 -16.15
N ASP A 336 -15.04 -1.52 -16.38
CA ASP A 336 -16.48 -1.23 -16.39
C ASP A 336 -16.97 -0.74 -15.02
N TYR A 337 -16.49 -1.36 -13.95
CA TYR A 337 -16.84 -0.97 -12.58
C TYR A 337 -16.25 0.37 -12.19
N LEU A 338 -15.03 0.68 -12.66
CA LEU A 338 -14.39 2.00 -12.50
C LEU A 338 -15.21 3.09 -13.18
N LYS A 339 -15.55 2.92 -14.48
CA LYS A 339 -16.35 3.88 -15.23
C LYS A 339 -17.71 4.12 -14.59
N ALA A 340 -18.37 3.05 -14.12
CA ALA A 340 -19.65 3.17 -13.43
C ALA A 340 -19.51 3.89 -12.08
N ALA A 341 -18.47 3.60 -11.29
CA ALA A 341 -18.20 4.24 -10.01
C ALA A 341 -17.92 5.74 -10.17
N TYR A 342 -17.04 6.11 -11.10
CA TYR A 342 -16.71 7.50 -11.41
C TYR A 342 -17.94 8.29 -11.86
N LYS A 343 -18.76 7.70 -12.75
CA LYS A 343 -20.05 8.30 -13.16
C LYS A 343 -20.96 8.51 -11.95
N GLY A 344 -21.08 7.55 -11.04
CA GLY A 344 -21.89 7.66 -9.82
C GLY A 344 -21.38 8.75 -8.87
N LEU A 345 -20.07 9.00 -8.84
CA LEU A 345 -19.43 10.07 -8.06
C LEU A 345 -19.45 11.44 -8.79
N GLY A 346 -19.92 11.51 -10.03
CA GLY A 346 -19.87 12.74 -10.85
C GLY A 346 -18.43 13.15 -11.25
N LYS A 347 -17.53 12.16 -11.39
CA LYS A 347 -16.11 12.35 -11.74
C LYS A 347 -15.84 11.89 -13.17
N ASP A 348 -14.79 12.43 -13.76
CA ASP A 348 -14.33 12.08 -15.11
C ASP A 348 -13.21 11.03 -15.01
N TYR A 349 -13.53 9.78 -15.33
CA TYR A 349 -12.58 8.67 -15.29
C TYR A 349 -11.41 8.85 -16.26
N ASP A 350 -11.70 9.27 -17.52
CA ASP A 350 -10.67 9.38 -18.55
C ASP A 350 -9.71 10.54 -18.27
N ALA A 351 -10.22 11.63 -17.70
CA ALA A 351 -9.40 12.75 -17.27
C ALA A 351 -8.44 12.31 -16.14
N GLU A 352 -8.93 11.63 -15.10
CA GLU A 352 -8.07 11.16 -14.00
C GLU A 352 -7.11 10.06 -14.45
N LYS A 353 -7.55 9.13 -15.31
CA LYS A 353 -6.71 8.09 -15.90
C LYS A 353 -5.50 8.66 -16.65
N SER A 354 -5.61 9.85 -17.21
CA SER A 354 -4.52 10.51 -17.96
C SER A 354 -3.42 11.10 -17.06
N ILE A 355 -3.67 11.25 -15.76
CA ILE A 355 -2.73 11.90 -14.84
C ILE A 355 -1.68 10.88 -14.37
N MET A 356 -0.39 11.22 -14.54
CA MET A 356 0.75 10.46 -14.04
C MET A 356 1.56 11.32 -13.07
N ASN A 357 1.87 10.79 -11.91
CA ASN A 357 2.71 11.47 -10.92
C ASN A 357 4.10 10.82 -10.84
N ASP A 358 5.13 11.56 -11.27
CA ASP A 358 6.53 11.18 -11.12
C ASP A 358 7.15 11.96 -9.95
N PRO A 359 7.51 11.30 -8.83
CA PRO A 359 8.13 11.97 -7.68
C PRO A 359 9.38 12.78 -8.04
N ALA A 360 10.20 12.32 -8.99
CA ALA A 360 11.40 13.03 -9.44
C ALA A 360 11.09 14.41 -10.05
N VAL A 361 9.86 14.60 -10.53
CA VAL A 361 9.37 15.87 -11.09
C VAL A 361 8.48 16.60 -10.10
N SER A 362 7.48 15.92 -9.56
CA SER A 362 6.45 16.54 -8.72
C SER A 362 6.99 17.01 -7.35
N ASN A 363 8.02 16.34 -6.84
CA ASN A 363 8.58 16.66 -5.53
C ASN A 363 9.76 17.63 -5.59
N LYS A 364 10.19 18.02 -6.80
CA LYS A 364 11.27 18.98 -6.97
C LYS A 364 10.93 20.33 -6.33
N GLY A 365 11.74 20.72 -5.34
CA GLY A 365 11.58 21.98 -4.61
C GLY A 365 10.52 21.94 -3.51
N LEU A 366 9.98 20.77 -3.17
CA LEU A 366 9.20 20.62 -1.94
C LEU A 366 10.07 20.92 -0.71
N PRO A 367 9.49 21.55 0.32
CA PRO A 367 10.22 21.88 1.53
C PRO A 367 10.55 20.64 2.34
N MET A 368 11.71 20.64 3.03
CA MET A 368 12.02 19.68 4.08
C MET A 368 11.09 19.90 5.27
N GLU A 369 10.86 18.87 6.06
CA GLU A 369 9.88 18.88 7.14
C GLU A 369 10.49 18.38 8.44
N ILE A 370 10.09 19.02 9.54
CA ILE A 370 10.38 18.58 10.91
C ILE A 370 9.06 18.32 11.61
N TRP A 371 8.85 17.08 12.06
CA TRP A 371 7.71 16.72 12.89
C TRP A 371 8.11 16.74 14.36
N HIS A 372 7.58 17.68 15.09
CA HIS A 372 7.85 17.80 16.52
C HIS A 372 6.57 17.59 17.35
N SER A 373 6.76 17.12 18.58
CA SER A 373 5.67 16.57 19.39
C SER A 373 4.65 17.60 19.90
N ARG A 374 4.99 18.91 19.87
CA ARG A 374 4.14 19.96 20.43
C ARG A 374 3.41 20.80 19.39
N GLU A 375 4.04 21.07 18.26
CA GLU A 375 3.58 22.07 17.29
C GLU A 375 3.21 21.44 15.92
N GLY A 376 3.35 20.10 15.80
CA GLY A 376 3.06 19.39 14.56
C GLY A 376 4.22 19.45 13.57
N ILE A 377 3.95 19.76 12.30
CA ILE A 377 4.93 19.72 11.22
C ILE A 377 5.30 21.14 10.79
N SER A 378 6.59 21.46 10.85
CA SER A 378 7.17 22.70 10.32
C SER A 378 7.91 22.42 9.01
N THR A 379 7.82 23.34 8.05
CA THR A 379 8.40 23.23 6.71
C THR A 379 9.51 24.22 6.47
N TYR A 380 10.56 23.81 5.72
CA TYR A 380 11.76 24.60 5.46
C TYR A 380 12.13 24.53 3.97
N SER A 381 12.19 25.69 3.31
CA SER A 381 12.48 25.80 1.88
C SER A 381 13.99 25.72 1.54
N SER A 382 14.88 25.78 2.54
CA SER A 382 16.31 25.60 2.32
C SER A 382 16.93 24.65 3.34
N MET A 383 17.90 23.86 2.90
CA MET A 383 18.58 22.87 3.75
C MET A 383 19.30 23.53 4.94
N SER A 384 19.91 24.69 4.74
CA SER A 384 20.58 25.39 5.87
C SER A 384 19.59 25.81 6.95
N LYS A 385 18.39 26.33 6.59
CA LYS A 385 17.34 26.65 7.59
C LYS A 385 16.82 25.39 8.27
N PHE A 386 16.65 24.30 7.52
CA PHE A 386 16.23 23.03 8.07
C PHE A 386 17.23 22.49 9.11
N LEU A 387 18.52 22.42 8.75
CA LEU A 387 19.58 21.96 9.66
C LEU A 387 19.70 22.86 10.90
N SER A 388 19.62 24.19 10.70
CA SER A 388 19.61 25.15 11.82
C SER A 388 18.44 24.89 12.78
N ALA A 389 17.25 24.69 12.25
CA ALA A 389 16.07 24.40 13.07
C ALA A 389 16.18 23.06 13.79
N VAL A 390 16.73 22.01 13.17
CA VAL A 390 16.99 20.73 13.86
C VAL A 390 17.94 20.94 15.04
N SER A 391 19.04 21.70 14.86
CA SER A 391 19.98 22.02 15.93
C SER A 391 19.29 22.81 17.05
N GLU A 392 18.48 23.82 16.73
CA GLU A 392 17.75 24.64 17.69
C GLU A 392 16.74 23.81 18.51
N PHE A 393 15.93 22.98 17.86
CA PHE A 393 14.98 22.10 18.57
C PHE A 393 15.70 21.16 19.53
N ARG A 394 16.84 20.58 19.12
CA ARG A 394 17.66 19.72 20.00
C ARG A 394 18.23 20.49 21.19
N ALA A 395 18.75 21.70 20.97
CA ALA A 395 19.30 22.56 22.04
C ALA A 395 18.24 22.96 23.06
N THR A 396 16.99 23.15 22.66
CA THR A 396 15.85 23.45 23.56
C THR A 396 15.29 22.22 24.27
N GLY A 397 15.80 21.01 23.96
CA GLY A 397 15.28 19.74 24.48
C GLY A 397 13.91 19.38 23.93
N ALA A 398 13.49 19.96 22.81
CA ALA A 398 12.26 19.57 22.11
C ALA A 398 12.40 18.17 21.53
N LYS A 399 11.40 17.33 21.77
CA LYS A 399 11.37 15.99 21.17
C LYS A 399 10.98 16.10 19.71
N LEU A 400 11.89 15.73 18.82
CA LEU A 400 11.61 15.53 17.40
C LEU A 400 11.06 14.11 17.19
N ASN A 401 9.90 14.01 16.57
CA ASN A 401 9.33 12.72 16.17
C ASN A 401 10.07 12.19 14.95
N SER A 402 10.19 13.03 13.92
CA SER A 402 10.91 12.71 12.70
C SER A 402 11.35 13.96 11.95
N THR A 403 12.26 13.77 11.01
CA THR A 403 12.66 14.77 10.01
C THR A 403 12.57 14.15 8.62
N TYR A 404 12.12 14.93 7.63
CA TYR A 404 11.96 14.44 6.25
C TYR A 404 12.71 15.35 5.28
N VAL A 405 13.40 14.71 4.37
CA VAL A 405 14.14 15.32 3.25
C VAL A 405 13.76 14.59 1.97
N TYR A 406 14.30 15.03 0.82
CA TYR A 406 13.99 14.39 -0.47
C TYR A 406 15.26 13.90 -1.14
N ASP A 407 15.22 12.69 -1.68
CA ASP A 407 16.29 12.14 -2.49
C ASP A 407 16.47 12.97 -3.77
N LYS A 408 17.71 13.34 -4.05
CA LYS A 408 18.06 14.21 -5.18
C LYS A 408 17.76 13.56 -6.55
N GLU A 409 17.96 12.24 -6.64
CA GLU A 409 17.83 11.50 -7.90
C GLU A 409 16.38 11.11 -8.21
N THR A 410 15.69 10.56 -7.20
CA THR A 410 14.36 9.98 -7.37
C THR A 410 13.22 10.89 -6.93
N GLY A 411 13.51 11.95 -6.16
CA GLY A 411 12.50 12.79 -5.54
C GLY A 411 11.75 12.11 -4.38
N LEU A 412 12.13 10.93 -3.95
CA LEU A 412 11.46 10.22 -2.86
C LEU A 412 11.67 10.94 -1.53
N LYS A 413 10.62 10.97 -0.70
CA LYS A 413 10.70 11.45 0.66
C LYS A 413 11.47 10.46 1.54
N LEU A 414 12.42 10.93 2.32
CA LEU A 414 13.31 10.13 3.17
C LEU A 414 13.23 10.59 4.62
N PHE A 415 13.49 9.68 5.55
CA PHE A 415 13.85 10.10 6.91
C PHE A 415 15.21 10.80 6.89
N GLY A 416 15.27 12.02 7.47
CA GLY A 416 16.54 12.76 7.53
C GLY A 416 17.64 11.99 8.25
N LYS A 417 17.29 11.16 9.26
CA LYS A 417 18.28 10.38 10.03
C LYS A 417 18.92 9.24 9.27
N THR A 418 18.30 8.75 8.19
CA THR A 418 18.82 7.63 7.37
C THR A 418 19.33 8.10 6.01
N ALA A 419 19.05 9.34 5.62
CA ALA A 419 19.53 9.94 4.39
C ALA A 419 21.05 10.18 4.44
N PHE A 420 21.70 10.04 3.28
CA PHE A 420 23.08 10.47 3.07
C PHE A 420 23.08 11.91 2.61
N PHE A 421 23.83 12.75 3.32
CA PHE A 421 24.01 14.17 2.98
C PHE A 421 25.33 14.35 2.24
N VAL A 422 25.31 15.18 1.22
CA VAL A 422 26.56 15.63 0.55
C VAL A 422 26.65 17.13 0.66
N SER A 423 27.68 17.61 1.36
CA SER A 423 28.03 19.03 1.43
C SER A 423 28.91 19.43 0.27
N THR A 424 28.57 20.52 -0.41
CA THR A 424 29.34 21.15 -1.50
C THR A 424 29.42 22.66 -1.27
N ASP A 425 30.14 23.40 -2.11
CA ASP A 425 30.17 24.86 -2.06
C ASP A 425 28.75 25.48 -2.30
N ASP A 426 27.90 24.77 -3.06
CA ASP A 426 26.52 25.20 -3.34
C ASP A 426 25.51 24.85 -2.24
N GLY A 427 25.95 24.15 -1.17
CA GLY A 427 25.12 23.70 -0.06
C GLY A 427 25.02 22.19 0.07
N PHE A 428 23.87 21.71 0.57
CA PHE A 428 23.67 20.27 0.82
C PHE A 428 22.68 19.65 -0.16
N SER A 429 22.96 18.42 -0.55
CA SER A 429 22.04 17.51 -1.24
C SER A 429 21.85 16.23 -0.44
N THR A 430 20.69 15.59 -0.58
CA THR A 430 20.35 14.35 0.15
C THR A 430 20.10 13.20 -0.79
N PHE A 431 20.50 12.00 -0.38
CA PHE A 431 20.44 10.76 -1.17
C PHE A 431 19.91 9.60 -0.33
N LEU A 432 19.13 8.76 -0.98
CA LEU A 432 18.65 7.50 -0.41
C LEU A 432 19.80 6.50 -0.21
N ARG A 433 20.71 6.42 -1.19
CA ARG A 433 21.77 5.42 -1.21
C ARG A 433 23.16 6.03 -1.13
N LYS A 434 24.02 5.34 -0.39
CA LYS A 434 25.43 5.73 -0.27
C LYS A 434 26.17 5.78 -1.61
N PRO A 435 26.02 4.78 -2.53
CA PRO A 435 26.71 4.83 -3.83
C PRO A 435 26.35 6.08 -4.65
N ASP A 436 25.10 6.55 -4.61
CA ASP A 436 24.68 7.76 -5.33
C ASP A 436 25.26 9.02 -4.69
N ALA A 437 25.28 9.07 -3.36
CA ALA A 437 25.95 10.15 -2.61
C ALA A 437 27.46 10.21 -2.92
N ASP A 438 28.14 9.06 -2.91
CA ASP A 438 29.56 8.95 -3.21
C ASP A 438 29.84 9.39 -4.67
N ALA A 439 29.03 8.97 -5.63
CA ALA A 439 29.16 9.36 -7.03
C ALA A 439 28.95 10.87 -7.23
N PHE A 440 27.97 11.45 -6.55
CA PHE A 440 27.73 12.88 -6.58
C PHE A 440 28.86 13.67 -5.92
N ALA A 441 29.32 13.24 -4.75
CA ALA A 441 30.43 13.87 -4.03
C ALA A 441 31.71 13.87 -4.86
N SER A 442 32.02 12.75 -5.55
CA SER A 442 33.19 12.65 -6.43
C SER A 442 33.14 13.63 -7.59
N LYS A 443 31.96 13.92 -8.16
CA LYS A 443 31.76 14.88 -9.27
C LYS A 443 31.84 16.33 -8.82
N THR A 444 31.49 16.62 -7.56
CA THR A 444 31.34 17.98 -7.04
C THR A 444 32.41 18.37 -6.02
N ALA A 445 33.38 17.49 -5.80
CA ALA A 445 34.36 17.62 -4.71
C ALA A 445 33.67 17.78 -3.32
N GLY A 446 32.50 17.17 -3.16
CA GLY A 446 31.71 17.23 -1.93
C GLY A 446 32.15 16.22 -0.88
N MET A 447 31.54 16.29 0.29
CA MET A 447 31.79 15.38 1.40
C MET A 447 30.49 14.66 1.78
N VAL A 448 30.52 13.32 1.79
CA VAL A 448 29.37 12.48 2.22
C VAL A 448 29.37 12.36 3.74
N MET A 449 28.18 12.50 4.35
CA MET A 449 27.99 12.41 5.79
C MET A 449 26.55 11.97 6.12
N ASP A 450 26.29 11.64 7.36
CA ASP A 450 24.95 11.46 7.91
C ASP A 450 24.34 12.81 8.40
N LEU A 451 23.17 12.78 9.00
CA LEU A 451 22.51 13.96 9.54
C LEU A 451 23.38 14.65 10.60
N GLU A 452 24.06 13.90 11.47
CA GLU A 452 24.88 14.46 12.55
C GLU A 452 26.06 15.25 11.96
N GLY A 453 26.75 14.66 10.99
CA GLY A 453 27.82 15.35 10.26
C GLY A 453 27.32 16.60 9.52
N ALA A 454 26.12 16.54 8.93
CA ALA A 454 25.52 17.69 8.24
C ALA A 454 25.19 18.84 9.23
N LEU A 455 24.70 18.52 10.43
CA LEU A 455 24.48 19.51 11.49
C LEU A 455 25.78 20.17 11.92
N GLU A 456 26.86 19.41 12.17
CA GLU A 456 28.18 19.95 12.54
C GLU A 456 28.76 20.87 11.47
N VAL A 457 28.68 20.47 10.17
CA VAL A 457 29.15 21.31 9.08
C VAL A 457 28.33 22.58 8.95
N SER A 458 26.99 22.47 9.05
CA SER A 458 26.08 23.62 8.99
C SER A 458 26.38 24.64 10.10
N GLU A 459 26.62 24.21 11.34
CA GLU A 459 26.99 25.10 12.46
C GLU A 459 28.32 25.82 12.23
N LYS A 460 29.33 25.13 11.67
CA LYS A 460 30.61 25.74 11.33
C LYS A 460 30.45 26.81 10.26
N LEU A 461 29.67 26.53 9.21
CA LEU A 461 29.41 27.51 8.13
C LEU A 461 28.70 28.76 8.64
N MET A 462 27.71 28.61 9.55
CA MET A 462 27.01 29.75 10.15
C MET A 462 27.92 30.62 10.99
N LYS A 463 28.85 30.04 11.77
CA LYS A 463 29.81 30.79 12.56
C LYS A 463 30.78 31.60 11.70
N VAL A 464 31.18 31.07 10.55
CA VAL A 464 32.08 31.78 9.59
C VAL A 464 31.33 32.94 8.90
N SER A 465 30.03 32.74 8.54
CA SER A 465 29.24 33.79 7.90
C SER A 465 28.78 34.94 8.85
N SER A 466 28.94 34.76 10.15
CA SER A 466 28.63 35.77 11.19
C SER A 466 29.83 36.60 11.64
N LEU A 467 31.04 36.27 11.14
CA LEU A 467 32.28 37.03 11.34
C LEU A 467 32.56 37.96 10.16
#